data_6c08c83e1addb4445b2b45178f45fc2d
#
_entry.id   6c08c83e1addb4445b2b45178f45fc2d
#
_cell.length_a   1.000
_cell.length_b   1.000
_cell.length_c   1.000
_cell.angle_alpha   90.00
_cell.angle_beta   90.00
_cell.angle_gamma   90.00
#
_symmetry.space_group_name_H-M   'P 1'
#
loop_
_entity.id
_entity.type
_entity.pdbx_description
1 polymer ?
#
loop_
_entity_poly.entity_id
_entity_poly.type
_entity_poly.pdbx_seq_one_letter_code
_entity_poly.pdbx_strand_id
1 'polypeptide(L)'
;CDWSSDVCSSDLSCRTAPSLMRRISDGAVLQLIKMWLKAPVEERDGRGNRRMSGGKKSTQGTPQGGVISPLLANVYMHRFIKAFRKYGLAERYGAELVTYADDFVVLCQHGAREALEVIRGWMTRIGLSLNARKTSVKDAWVEPFEFLGYRFGVLYSPRKGTRYLGASPSKKSISRLRAAVRGHLHRGNQAPWPEVAQALNRTVRGWANYFSYGTVQGLRKKLDWYVHERVQAFLGRRHKVPGRGTRRFGQAAVFGKLGVVSMLALPPRMPGGETCPRAG
;
A
#
# COMPACT_ATOMS: atom_id res chain seq x y z
N CYS A 1 -12.39 0.83 -4.07
CA CYS A 1 -12.53 -0.40 -3.28
C CYS A 1 -12.19 -0.08 -1.87
N ASP A 2 -13.21 -0.14 -1.06
CA ASP A 2 -13.21 0.14 0.36
C ASP A 2 -12.24 -0.78 1.08
N TRP A 3 -11.16 -0.17 1.51
CA TRP A 3 -10.41 -0.63 2.64
C TRP A 3 -11.20 -0.18 3.87
N SER A 4 -12.36 -0.77 4.08
CA SER A 4 -13.09 -0.57 5.30
C SER A 4 -12.34 -1.32 6.38
N SER A 5 -11.55 -0.60 7.06
CA SER A 5 -10.94 -0.84 8.35
C SER A 5 -11.99 -1.12 9.42
N ASP A 6 -12.64 -2.27 9.35
CA ASP A 6 -13.59 -2.71 10.39
C ASP A 6 -12.91 -3.03 11.73
N VAL A 7 -11.57 -2.99 11.77
CA VAL A 7 -10.78 -3.26 12.99
C VAL A 7 -10.45 -1.99 13.79
N CYS A 8 -10.43 -0.82 13.15
CA CYS A 8 -9.97 0.41 13.79
C CYS A 8 -11.02 1.20 14.58
N SER A 9 -12.31 0.96 14.40
CA SER A 9 -13.29 1.91 14.89
C SER A 9 -13.99 1.56 16.20
N SER A 10 -14.03 0.30 16.62
CA SER A 10 -14.97 -0.06 17.68
C SER A 10 -14.43 -0.25 19.10
N ASP A 11 -13.14 -0.57 19.30
CA ASP A 11 -12.67 -1.01 20.63
C ASP A 11 -11.49 -0.21 21.24
N LEU A 12 -11.03 0.84 20.57
CA LEU A 12 -9.79 1.52 20.94
C LEU A 12 -9.87 2.44 22.17
N SER A 13 -11.03 2.99 22.52
CA SER A 13 -11.08 4.10 23.48
C SER A 13 -10.82 3.73 24.93
N CYS A 14 -11.42 2.65 25.40
CA CYS A 14 -11.32 2.27 26.83
C CYS A 14 -10.07 1.44 27.14
N ARG A 15 -9.57 0.66 26.16
CA ARG A 15 -8.42 -0.24 26.34
C ARG A 15 -7.09 0.36 25.92
N THR A 16 -7.11 1.47 25.15
CA THR A 16 -5.91 2.17 24.69
C THR A 16 -5.29 3.01 25.79
N ALA A 17 -6.12 3.62 26.65
CA ALA A 17 -5.67 4.52 27.71
C ALA A 17 -4.59 3.91 28.63
N PRO A 18 -4.72 2.69 29.18
CA PRO A 18 -3.66 2.10 30.00
C PRO A 18 -2.37 1.83 29.25
N SER A 19 -2.46 1.57 27.93
CA SER A 19 -1.27 1.32 27.10
C SER A 19 -0.52 2.60 26.77
N LEU A 20 -1.24 3.73 26.65
CA LEU A 20 -0.68 5.06 26.46
C LEU A 20 -0.05 5.58 27.76
N MET A 21 -0.71 5.44 28.90
CA MET A 21 -0.22 5.89 30.22
C MET A 21 1.11 5.24 30.60
N ARG A 22 1.40 4.03 30.12
CA ARG A 22 2.69 3.38 30.35
C ARG A 22 3.84 3.90 29.50
N ARG A 23 3.56 4.80 28.54
CA ARG A 23 4.53 5.29 27.56
C ARG A 23 4.68 6.79 27.53
N ILE A 24 3.63 7.47 27.92
CA ILE A 24 3.54 8.93 27.97
C ILE A 24 3.42 9.30 29.44
N SER A 25 4.45 9.92 29.97
CA SER A 25 4.49 10.41 31.36
C SER A 25 3.84 11.80 31.50
N ASP A 26 3.70 12.53 30.40
CA ASP A 26 3.10 13.86 30.40
C ASP A 26 1.57 13.77 30.52
N GLY A 27 1.06 14.26 31.67
CA GLY A 27 -0.37 14.27 31.96
C GLY A 27 -1.19 15.16 31.01
N ALA A 28 -0.62 16.28 30.54
CA ALA A 28 -1.32 17.18 29.62
C ALA A 28 -1.53 16.53 28.25
N VAL A 29 -0.52 15.83 27.74
CA VAL A 29 -0.63 15.04 26.49
C VAL A 29 -1.66 13.92 26.64
N LEU A 30 -1.68 13.21 27.76
CA LEU A 30 -2.68 12.17 28.04
C LEU A 30 -4.10 12.75 28.09
N GLN A 31 -4.26 13.94 28.66
CA GLN A 31 -5.55 14.64 28.72
C GLN A 31 -6.03 15.04 27.32
N LEU A 32 -5.14 15.57 26.46
CA LEU A 32 -5.47 15.87 25.07
C LEU A 32 -5.92 14.63 24.30
N ILE A 33 -5.20 13.51 24.42
CA ILE A 33 -5.60 12.24 23.80
C ILE A 33 -6.98 11.79 24.29
N LYS A 34 -7.24 11.90 25.59
CA LYS A 34 -8.55 11.58 26.17
C LYS A 34 -9.66 12.47 25.61
N MET A 35 -9.38 13.75 25.39
CA MET A 35 -10.33 14.68 24.76
C MET A 35 -10.62 14.28 23.32
N TRP A 36 -9.59 13.94 22.52
CA TRP A 36 -9.78 13.47 21.14
C TRP A 36 -10.56 12.16 21.05
N LEU A 37 -10.31 11.22 21.96
CA LEU A 37 -11.06 9.95 22.03
C LEU A 37 -12.54 10.15 22.39
N LYS A 38 -12.89 11.24 23.09
CA LYS A 38 -14.23 11.57 23.51
C LYS A 38 -14.91 12.67 22.68
N ALA A 39 -14.21 13.18 21.65
CA ALA A 39 -14.76 14.19 20.78
C ALA A 39 -15.99 13.66 20.01
N PRO A 40 -17.08 14.44 19.93
CA PRO A 40 -18.21 14.07 19.07
C PRO A 40 -17.79 14.18 17.61
N VAL A 41 -18.34 13.31 16.77
CA VAL A 41 -18.08 13.25 15.33
C VAL A 41 -19.32 13.65 14.58
N GLU A 42 -19.22 14.65 13.71
CA GLU A 42 -20.27 15.02 12.76
C GLU A 42 -19.99 14.32 11.43
N GLU A 43 -20.87 13.43 11.03
CA GLU A 43 -20.86 12.80 9.71
C GLU A 43 -21.92 13.46 8.84
N ARG A 44 -21.57 13.80 7.60
CA ARG A 44 -22.51 14.29 6.59
C ARG A 44 -22.70 13.22 5.54
N ASP A 45 -23.95 12.80 5.35
CA ASP A 45 -24.27 11.91 4.25
C ASP A 45 -24.19 12.66 2.90
N GLY A 46 -24.17 11.92 1.79
CA GLY A 46 -24.15 12.49 0.45
C GLY A 46 -25.39 13.35 0.09
N ARG A 47 -26.39 13.42 0.99
CA ARG A 47 -27.59 14.25 0.86
C ARG A 47 -27.54 15.49 1.77
N GLY A 48 -26.42 15.71 2.48
CA GLY A 48 -26.22 16.87 3.36
C GLY A 48 -26.79 16.73 4.77
N ASN A 49 -27.41 15.59 5.13
CA ASN A 49 -27.91 15.36 6.48
C ASN A 49 -26.75 15.17 7.46
N ARG A 50 -26.85 15.79 8.62
CA ARG A 50 -25.86 15.71 9.69
C ARG A 50 -26.24 14.60 10.65
N ARG A 51 -25.31 13.68 10.90
CA ARG A 51 -25.42 12.65 11.94
C ARG A 51 -24.33 12.86 12.96
N MET A 52 -24.69 13.01 14.22
CA MET A 52 -23.72 13.08 15.32
C MET A 52 -23.50 11.67 15.87
N SER A 53 -22.23 11.26 15.95
CA SER A 53 -21.82 10.02 16.59
C SER A 53 -20.68 10.27 17.58
N GLY A 54 -20.41 9.35 18.50
CA GLY A 54 -19.35 9.55 19.50
C GLY A 54 -19.79 10.37 20.72
N GLY A 55 -18.87 11.11 21.33
CA GLY A 55 -19.08 11.93 22.52
C GLY A 55 -18.77 11.21 23.84
N LYS A 56 -19.13 11.83 24.98
CA LYS A 56 -18.73 11.37 26.33
C LYS A 56 -19.15 9.94 26.68
N LYS A 57 -20.24 9.44 26.09
CA LYS A 57 -20.75 8.07 26.30
C LYS A 57 -20.20 7.03 25.32
N SER A 58 -19.40 7.47 24.33
CA SER A 58 -18.83 6.55 23.37
C SER A 58 -17.75 5.68 24.02
N THR A 59 -17.90 4.38 23.92
CA THR A 59 -16.89 3.39 24.28
C THR A 59 -16.02 3.00 23.10
N GLN A 60 -16.34 3.52 21.91
CA GLN A 60 -15.68 3.21 20.65
C GLN A 60 -14.61 4.25 20.30
N GLY A 61 -13.59 3.84 19.55
CA GLY A 61 -12.38 4.60 19.26
C GLY A 61 -12.56 5.92 18.53
N THR A 62 -11.51 6.37 17.88
CA THR A 62 -11.51 7.61 17.09
C THR A 62 -12.22 7.41 15.75
N PRO A 63 -12.84 8.49 15.20
CA PRO A 63 -13.49 8.41 13.89
C PRO A 63 -12.51 8.04 12.79
N GLN A 64 -13.01 7.38 11.76
CA GLN A 64 -12.25 7.08 10.56
C GLN A 64 -11.79 8.40 9.91
N GLY A 65 -10.47 8.49 9.60
CA GLY A 65 -9.88 9.73 9.07
C GLY A 65 -9.39 10.74 10.13
N GLY A 66 -9.54 10.45 11.43
CA GLY A 66 -8.94 11.27 12.48
C GLY A 66 -7.40 11.27 12.40
N VAL A 67 -6.77 12.44 12.51
CA VAL A 67 -5.31 12.63 12.37
C VAL A 67 -4.52 11.77 13.36
N ILE A 68 -5.03 11.56 14.57
CA ILE A 68 -4.38 10.78 15.63
C ILE A 68 -4.65 9.27 15.53
N SER A 69 -5.68 8.85 14.77
CA SER A 69 -6.12 7.46 14.69
C SER A 69 -5.01 6.48 14.30
N PRO A 70 -4.15 6.76 13.29
CA PRO A 70 -3.06 5.84 12.92
C PRO A 70 -2.02 5.67 14.04
N LEU A 71 -1.72 6.74 14.78
CA LEU A 71 -0.79 6.66 15.90
C LEU A 71 -1.35 5.80 17.03
N LEU A 72 -2.60 6.01 17.40
CA LEU A 72 -3.26 5.21 18.44
C LEU A 72 -3.39 3.74 18.06
N ALA A 73 -3.74 3.46 16.80
CA ALA A 73 -3.77 2.10 16.26
C ALA A 73 -2.40 1.43 16.37
N ASN A 74 -1.32 2.11 15.99
CA ASN A 74 0.05 1.58 16.10
C ASN A 74 0.45 1.33 17.55
N VAL A 75 0.13 2.22 18.48
CA VAL A 75 0.38 2.03 19.92
C VAL A 75 -0.36 0.80 20.44
N TYR A 76 -1.59 0.59 19.96
CA TYR A 76 -2.41 -0.55 20.37
C TYR A 76 -1.88 -1.87 19.77
N MET A 77 -1.60 -1.90 18.47
CA MET A 77 -1.04 -3.05 17.75
C MET A 77 0.35 -3.45 18.27
N HIS A 78 1.09 -2.53 18.87
CA HIS A 78 2.36 -2.88 19.52
C HIS A 78 2.22 -3.93 20.64
N ARG A 79 1.05 -4.06 21.27
CA ARG A 79 0.79 -5.14 22.24
C ARG A 79 0.85 -6.51 21.57
N PHE A 80 0.30 -6.62 20.36
CA PHE A 80 0.38 -7.82 19.55
C PHE A 80 1.83 -8.11 19.14
N ILE A 81 2.57 -7.10 18.65
CA ILE A 81 3.98 -7.25 18.27
C ILE A 81 4.84 -7.71 19.46
N LYS A 82 4.60 -7.14 20.66
CA LYS A 82 5.27 -7.59 21.88
C LYS A 82 4.92 -9.04 22.25
N ALA A 83 3.66 -9.41 22.12
CA ALA A 83 3.24 -10.79 22.39
C ALA A 83 3.90 -11.77 21.43
N PHE A 84 3.95 -11.43 20.13
CA PHE A 84 4.59 -12.25 19.10
C PHE A 84 6.06 -12.56 19.45
N ARG A 85 6.80 -11.53 19.89
CA ARG A 85 8.21 -11.67 20.29
C ARG A 85 8.37 -12.41 21.63
N LYS A 86 7.51 -12.10 22.61
CA LYS A 86 7.66 -12.64 23.99
C LYS A 86 7.30 -14.11 24.09
N TYR A 87 6.31 -14.57 23.33
CA TYR A 87 5.81 -15.95 23.45
C TYR A 87 6.42 -16.91 22.44
N GLY A 88 7.54 -16.53 21.82
CA GLY A 88 8.35 -17.43 21.00
C GLY A 88 7.66 -17.97 19.76
N LEU A 89 6.72 -17.21 19.16
CA LEU A 89 6.09 -17.65 17.92
C LEU A 89 7.08 -17.69 16.76
N ALA A 90 8.04 -16.77 16.75
CA ALA A 90 9.11 -16.74 15.76
C ALA A 90 9.92 -18.03 15.75
N GLU A 91 10.37 -18.46 16.93
CA GLU A 91 11.20 -19.65 17.08
C GLU A 91 10.38 -20.93 16.86
N ARG A 92 9.15 -20.98 17.42
CA ARG A 92 8.31 -22.18 17.38
C ARG A 92 7.87 -22.57 15.97
N TYR A 93 7.63 -21.60 15.07
CA TYR A 93 7.11 -21.83 13.73
C TYR A 93 8.06 -21.34 12.63
N GLY A 94 9.28 -20.93 12.98
CA GLY A 94 10.18 -20.23 12.07
C GLY A 94 9.47 -19.02 11.44
N ALA A 95 8.76 -18.23 12.28
CA ALA A 95 7.81 -17.25 11.81
C ALA A 95 8.36 -15.82 11.87
N GLU A 96 8.06 -15.03 10.84
CA GLU A 96 8.38 -13.61 10.78
C GLU A 96 7.09 -12.79 10.64
N LEU A 97 6.96 -11.75 11.46
CA LEU A 97 5.82 -10.84 11.47
C LEU A 97 6.15 -9.55 10.73
N VAL A 98 5.42 -9.27 9.65
CA VAL A 98 5.46 -8.01 8.90
C VAL A 98 4.16 -7.25 9.12
N THR A 99 4.25 -6.04 9.65
CA THR A 99 3.09 -5.20 9.96
C THR A 99 3.12 -3.89 9.17
N TYR A 100 1.97 -3.43 8.74
CA TYR A 100 1.78 -2.11 8.13
C TYR A 100 0.41 -1.57 8.53
N ALA A 101 0.38 -0.57 9.41
CA ALA A 101 -0.83 -0.08 10.06
C ALA A 101 -1.62 -1.23 10.73
N ASP A 102 -2.85 -1.47 10.29
CA ASP A 102 -3.73 -2.55 10.72
C ASP A 102 -3.55 -3.85 9.94
N ASP A 103 -2.89 -3.80 8.79
CA ASP A 103 -2.59 -5.00 8.00
C ASP A 103 -1.30 -5.69 8.49
N PHE A 104 -1.32 -7.00 8.54
CA PHE A 104 -0.11 -7.78 8.84
C PHE A 104 -0.09 -9.11 8.09
N VAL A 105 1.11 -9.61 7.89
CA VAL A 105 1.40 -10.93 7.34
C VAL A 105 2.35 -11.64 8.29
N VAL A 106 2.08 -12.90 8.55
CA VAL A 106 2.98 -13.80 9.29
C VAL A 106 3.51 -14.83 8.30
N LEU A 107 4.81 -14.81 8.07
CA LEU A 107 5.51 -15.78 7.23
C LEU A 107 5.96 -16.92 8.15
N CYS A 108 5.48 -18.13 7.93
CA CYS A 108 5.84 -19.31 8.72
C CYS A 108 6.57 -20.32 7.84
N GLN A 109 7.58 -20.96 8.38
CA GLN A 109 8.22 -22.10 7.71
C GLN A 109 7.38 -23.37 7.84
N HIS A 110 6.67 -23.52 8.96
CA HIS A 110 5.78 -24.65 9.25
C HIS A 110 4.67 -24.23 10.23
N GLY A 111 3.66 -25.05 10.42
CA GLY A 111 2.62 -24.85 11.45
C GLY A 111 1.80 -23.55 11.29
N ALA A 112 1.55 -23.07 10.07
CA ALA A 112 0.89 -21.79 9.86
C ALA A 112 -0.57 -21.75 10.35
N ARG A 113 -1.27 -22.89 10.38
CA ARG A 113 -2.64 -22.99 10.91
C ARG A 113 -2.67 -22.86 12.42
N GLU A 114 -1.76 -23.56 13.10
CA GLU A 114 -1.59 -23.50 14.56
C GLU A 114 -1.16 -22.09 15.00
N ALA A 115 -0.23 -21.47 14.26
CA ALA A 115 0.16 -20.08 14.48
C ALA A 115 -1.03 -19.14 14.37
N LEU A 116 -1.92 -19.31 13.37
CA LEU A 116 -3.12 -18.50 13.21
C LEU A 116 -4.07 -18.63 14.42
N GLU A 117 -4.28 -19.84 14.95
CA GLU A 117 -5.15 -20.03 16.13
C GLU A 117 -4.57 -19.34 17.38
N VAL A 118 -3.26 -19.42 17.59
CA VAL A 118 -2.59 -18.69 18.68
C VAL A 118 -2.78 -17.18 18.52
N ILE A 119 -2.56 -16.65 17.30
CA ILE A 119 -2.74 -15.24 17.00
C ILE A 119 -4.20 -14.81 17.22
N ARG A 120 -5.15 -15.61 16.79
CA ARG A 120 -6.58 -15.37 17.01
C ARG A 120 -6.91 -15.24 18.49
N GLY A 121 -6.39 -16.14 19.31
CA GLY A 121 -6.53 -16.09 20.77
C GLY A 121 -5.93 -14.82 21.37
N TRP A 122 -4.78 -14.37 20.88
CA TRP A 122 -4.18 -13.10 21.35
C TRP A 122 -4.98 -11.88 20.93
N MET A 123 -5.48 -11.86 19.69
CA MET A 123 -6.33 -10.77 19.21
C MET A 123 -7.60 -10.65 20.06
N THR A 124 -8.27 -11.75 20.34
CA THR A 124 -9.44 -11.78 21.24
C THR A 124 -9.10 -11.25 22.64
N ARG A 125 -7.96 -11.65 23.22
CA ARG A 125 -7.52 -11.17 24.55
C ARG A 125 -7.27 -9.66 24.59
N ILE A 126 -6.79 -9.07 23.50
CA ILE A 126 -6.62 -7.62 23.41
C ILE A 126 -7.90 -6.91 22.92
N GLY A 127 -8.99 -7.65 22.68
CA GLY A 127 -10.29 -7.11 22.25
C GLY A 127 -10.36 -6.76 20.78
N LEU A 128 -9.53 -7.36 19.95
CA LEU A 128 -9.59 -7.25 18.49
C LEU A 128 -10.11 -8.56 17.89
N SER A 129 -10.74 -8.46 16.74
CA SER A 129 -11.19 -9.61 15.95
C SER A 129 -10.49 -9.63 14.60
N LEU A 130 -10.08 -10.82 14.15
CA LEU A 130 -9.58 -11.00 12.80
C LEU A 130 -10.77 -11.13 11.85
N ASN A 131 -10.74 -10.38 10.76
CA ASN A 131 -11.77 -10.49 9.72
C ASN A 131 -11.63 -11.85 9.02
N ALA A 132 -12.56 -12.76 9.28
CA ALA A 132 -12.56 -14.11 8.75
C ALA A 132 -12.56 -14.18 7.20
N ARG A 133 -13.15 -13.19 6.54
CA ARG A 133 -13.18 -13.13 5.06
C ARG A 133 -11.86 -12.69 4.45
N LYS A 134 -11.04 -11.93 5.19
CA LYS A 134 -9.76 -11.40 4.73
C LYS A 134 -8.57 -12.21 5.26
N THR A 135 -8.76 -12.98 6.32
CA THR A 135 -7.70 -13.80 6.94
C THR A 135 -7.67 -15.18 6.30
N SER A 136 -6.55 -15.56 5.76
CA SER A 136 -6.36 -16.89 5.14
C SER A 136 -4.94 -17.38 5.35
N VAL A 137 -4.79 -18.70 5.45
CA VAL A 137 -3.49 -19.38 5.42
C VAL A 137 -3.25 -19.85 4.00
N LYS A 138 -2.11 -19.49 3.43
CA LYS A 138 -1.75 -19.82 2.05
C LYS A 138 -0.34 -20.39 2.00
N ASP A 139 -0.16 -21.43 1.22
CA ASP A 139 1.16 -21.89 0.83
C ASP A 139 1.64 -21.06 -0.36
N ALA A 140 2.66 -20.25 -0.17
CA ALA A 140 3.20 -19.34 -1.19
C ALA A 140 3.80 -20.08 -2.42
N TRP A 141 4.14 -21.37 -2.28
CA TRP A 141 4.58 -22.20 -3.39
C TRP A 141 3.44 -22.69 -4.28
N VAL A 142 2.23 -22.78 -3.75
CA VAL A 142 1.04 -23.25 -4.45
C VAL A 142 0.14 -22.10 -4.86
N GLU A 143 -0.16 -21.19 -3.92
CA GLU A 143 -1.10 -20.11 -4.12
C GLU A 143 -0.49 -18.75 -3.78
N PRO A 144 -0.40 -17.83 -4.74
CA PRO A 144 0.12 -16.49 -4.48
C PRO A 144 -0.84 -15.68 -3.59
N PHE A 145 -0.25 -14.77 -2.80
CA PHE A 145 -1.01 -13.80 -2.01
C PHE A 145 -0.61 -12.37 -2.35
N GLU A 146 -1.48 -11.42 -2.04
CA GLU A 146 -1.23 -10.00 -2.23
C GLU A 146 -1.08 -9.29 -0.88
N PHE A 147 -0.04 -8.47 -0.76
CA PHE A 147 0.18 -7.62 0.40
C PHE A 147 0.80 -6.30 -0.05
N LEU A 148 0.27 -5.17 0.44
CA LEU A 148 0.70 -3.80 0.10
C LEU A 148 0.82 -3.55 -1.42
N GLY A 149 -0.07 -4.12 -2.20
CA GLY A 149 -0.08 -3.97 -3.66
C GLY A 149 0.95 -4.81 -4.41
N TYR A 150 1.79 -5.57 -3.71
CA TYR A 150 2.63 -6.62 -4.28
C TYR A 150 1.89 -7.96 -4.27
N ARG A 151 2.23 -8.78 -5.24
CA ARG A 151 1.88 -10.20 -5.31
C ARG A 151 3.12 -11.02 -5.02
N PHE A 152 3.04 -11.87 -4.01
CA PHE A 152 4.08 -12.81 -3.59
C PHE A 152 3.68 -14.22 -4.05
N GLY A 153 4.64 -14.97 -4.56
CA GLY A 153 4.40 -16.34 -5.03
C GLY A 153 5.51 -16.83 -5.94
N VAL A 154 5.27 -17.99 -6.56
CA VAL A 154 6.24 -18.62 -7.44
C VAL A 154 6.46 -17.81 -8.71
N LEU A 155 7.71 -17.49 -8.97
CA LEU A 155 8.20 -16.88 -10.20
C LEU A 155 9.21 -17.84 -10.86
N TYR A 156 9.45 -17.64 -12.16
CA TYR A 156 10.41 -18.42 -12.94
C TYR A 156 11.57 -17.55 -13.39
N SER A 157 12.79 -18.02 -13.18
CA SER A 157 14.01 -17.38 -13.67
C SER A 157 14.44 -18.01 -15.00
N PRO A 158 14.29 -17.33 -16.15
CA PRO A 158 14.72 -17.88 -17.43
C PRO A 158 16.24 -18.15 -17.50
N ARG A 159 17.03 -17.35 -16.76
CA ARG A 159 18.51 -17.49 -16.75
C ARG A 159 18.95 -18.75 -16.00
N LYS A 160 18.25 -19.11 -14.91
CA LYS A 160 18.63 -20.25 -14.06
C LYS A 160 17.79 -21.50 -14.34
N GLY A 161 16.73 -21.41 -15.15
CA GLY A 161 15.79 -22.50 -15.37
C GLY A 161 15.02 -22.94 -14.12
N THR A 162 15.00 -22.13 -13.06
CA THR A 162 14.48 -22.53 -11.75
C THR A 162 13.28 -21.71 -11.34
N ARG A 163 12.40 -22.31 -10.53
CA ARG A 163 11.32 -21.62 -9.83
C ARG A 163 11.83 -21.07 -8.50
N TYR A 164 11.33 -19.91 -8.09
CA TYR A 164 11.68 -19.29 -6.82
C TYR A 164 10.50 -18.48 -6.29
N LEU A 165 10.42 -18.28 -4.97
CA LEU A 165 9.48 -17.37 -4.37
C LEU A 165 9.95 -15.94 -4.57
N GLY A 166 9.09 -15.10 -5.14
CA GLY A 166 9.43 -13.71 -5.42
C GLY A 166 8.25 -12.77 -5.32
N ALA A 167 8.56 -11.48 -5.41
CA ALA A 167 7.57 -10.41 -5.36
C ALA A 167 7.46 -9.71 -6.73
N SER A 168 6.25 -9.34 -7.09
CA SER A 168 5.95 -8.54 -8.29
C SER A 168 4.75 -7.63 -8.01
N PRO A 169 4.61 -6.49 -8.70
CA PRO A 169 3.42 -5.65 -8.58
C PRO A 169 2.14 -6.43 -8.90
N SER A 170 1.09 -6.25 -8.09
CA SER A 170 -0.17 -6.93 -8.30
C SER A 170 -0.89 -6.45 -9.58
N LYS A 171 -1.76 -7.28 -10.13
CA LYS A 171 -2.59 -6.89 -11.30
C LYS A 171 -3.40 -5.63 -11.04
N LYS A 172 -3.90 -5.46 -9.82
CA LYS A 172 -4.66 -4.29 -9.38
C LYS A 172 -3.80 -3.03 -9.39
N SER A 173 -2.55 -3.09 -8.92
CA SER A 173 -1.59 -1.98 -8.94
C SER A 173 -1.23 -1.55 -10.35
N ILE A 174 -1.00 -2.50 -11.25
CA ILE A 174 -0.76 -2.24 -12.68
C ILE A 174 -1.97 -1.59 -13.33
N SER A 175 -3.17 -2.08 -13.05
CA SER A 175 -4.41 -1.52 -13.59
C SER A 175 -4.64 -0.08 -13.12
N ARG A 176 -4.35 0.23 -11.86
CA ARG A 176 -4.42 1.59 -11.29
C ARG A 176 -3.44 2.53 -11.99
N LEU A 177 -2.20 2.12 -12.22
CA LEU A 177 -1.23 2.93 -12.98
C LEU A 177 -1.74 3.21 -14.38
N ARG A 178 -2.23 2.19 -15.10
CA ARG A 178 -2.77 2.34 -16.45
C ARG A 178 -3.97 3.30 -16.49
N ALA A 179 -4.83 3.24 -15.47
CA ALA A 179 -5.95 4.16 -15.33
C ALA A 179 -5.48 5.60 -15.10
N ALA A 180 -4.50 5.82 -14.21
CA ALA A 180 -3.92 7.13 -13.94
C ALA A 180 -3.25 7.73 -15.20
N VAL A 181 -2.48 6.92 -15.94
CA VAL A 181 -1.88 7.35 -17.24
C VAL A 181 -2.97 7.78 -18.23
N ARG A 182 -4.07 7.01 -18.36
CA ARG A 182 -5.21 7.41 -19.20
C ARG A 182 -5.88 8.68 -18.71
N GLY A 183 -5.95 8.89 -17.40
CA GLY A 183 -6.49 10.09 -16.78
C GLY A 183 -5.71 11.36 -17.15
N HIS A 184 -4.38 11.27 -17.27
CA HIS A 184 -3.57 12.40 -17.76
C HIS A 184 -3.69 12.63 -19.28
N LEU A 185 -3.88 11.57 -20.07
CA LEU A 185 -3.81 11.56 -21.52
C LEU A 185 -5.20 11.40 -22.19
N HIS A 186 -6.25 11.90 -21.53
CA HIS A 186 -7.61 11.86 -22.10
C HIS A 186 -7.82 12.92 -23.17
N ARG A 187 -8.80 12.72 -24.06
CA ARG A 187 -9.06 13.58 -25.22
C ARG A 187 -9.37 15.04 -24.87
N GLY A 188 -10.02 15.27 -23.75
CA GLY A 188 -10.40 16.61 -23.27
C GLY A 188 -9.27 17.38 -22.57
N ASN A 189 -8.09 16.77 -22.35
CA ASN A 189 -6.99 17.47 -21.71
C ASN A 189 -6.32 18.43 -22.70
N GLN A 190 -6.51 19.74 -22.50
CA GLN A 190 -5.93 20.80 -23.31
C GLN A 190 -4.74 21.50 -22.65
N ALA A 191 -4.33 21.10 -21.45
CA ALA A 191 -3.20 21.69 -20.75
C ALA A 191 -1.90 21.64 -21.59
N PRO A 192 -0.99 22.62 -21.47
CA PRO A 192 0.30 22.61 -22.17
C PRO A 192 1.06 21.31 -21.95
N TRP A 193 1.78 20.84 -22.99
CA TRP A 193 2.51 19.58 -22.90
C TRP A 193 3.46 19.47 -21.70
N PRO A 194 4.23 20.51 -21.33
CA PRO A 194 5.11 20.45 -20.17
C PRO A 194 4.38 20.11 -18.86
N GLU A 195 3.18 20.65 -18.66
CA GLU A 195 2.35 20.38 -17.47
C GLU A 195 1.84 18.95 -17.47
N VAL A 196 1.33 18.49 -18.63
CA VAL A 196 0.88 17.09 -18.81
C VAL A 196 2.04 16.11 -18.57
N ALA A 197 3.21 16.39 -19.16
CA ALA A 197 4.41 15.57 -18.98
C ALA A 197 4.87 15.54 -17.51
N GLN A 198 4.83 16.68 -16.83
CA GLN A 198 5.19 16.76 -15.41
C GLN A 198 4.24 15.92 -14.54
N ALA A 199 2.93 16.04 -14.74
CA ALA A 199 1.92 15.26 -14.00
C ALA A 199 2.05 13.76 -14.28
N LEU A 200 2.24 13.38 -15.54
CA LEU A 200 2.49 12.00 -15.96
C LEU A 200 3.77 11.46 -15.31
N ASN A 201 4.86 12.20 -15.37
CA ASN A 201 6.14 11.82 -14.79
C ASN A 201 6.08 11.64 -13.27
N ARG A 202 5.32 12.48 -12.56
CA ARG A 202 5.08 12.33 -11.12
C ARG A 202 4.40 10.99 -10.82
N THR A 203 3.39 10.64 -11.59
CA THR A 203 2.67 9.36 -11.46
C THR A 203 3.57 8.17 -11.77
N VAL A 204 4.31 8.22 -12.89
CA VAL A 204 5.20 7.13 -13.33
C VAL A 204 6.35 6.91 -12.36
N ARG A 205 7.02 7.99 -11.92
CA ARG A 205 8.10 7.93 -10.92
C ARG A 205 7.61 7.43 -9.58
N GLY A 206 6.48 7.94 -9.10
CA GLY A 206 5.88 7.51 -7.83
C GLY A 206 5.60 6.01 -7.83
N TRP A 207 5.00 5.49 -8.89
CA TRP A 207 4.74 4.08 -9.03
C TRP A 207 6.03 3.25 -9.14
N ALA A 208 6.98 3.66 -9.97
CA ALA A 208 8.23 2.93 -10.17
C ALA A 208 9.13 2.92 -8.92
N ASN A 209 9.10 3.99 -8.13
CA ASN A 209 9.81 4.07 -6.85
C ASN A 209 9.19 3.16 -5.79
N TYR A 210 7.85 3.12 -5.71
CA TYR A 210 7.15 2.23 -4.79
C TYR A 210 7.36 0.76 -5.17
N PHE A 211 7.16 0.41 -6.44
CA PHE A 211 7.33 -0.94 -6.96
C PHE A 211 8.75 -1.15 -7.51
N SER A 212 9.74 -0.96 -6.66
CA SER A 212 11.16 -1.14 -7.01
C SER A 212 11.73 -2.49 -6.58
N TYR A 213 11.05 -3.19 -5.68
CA TYR A 213 11.48 -4.47 -5.12
C TYR A 213 11.02 -5.64 -5.99
N GLY A 214 11.84 -6.71 -6.01
CA GLY A 214 11.50 -7.97 -6.68
C GLY A 214 11.71 -7.96 -8.19
N THR A 215 10.99 -8.84 -8.90
CA THR A 215 11.16 -9.05 -10.33
C THR A 215 10.32 -8.07 -11.14
N VAL A 216 10.82 -6.87 -11.33
CA VAL A 216 10.07 -5.75 -11.94
C VAL A 216 10.56 -5.34 -13.33
N GLN A 217 11.78 -5.71 -13.76
CA GLN A 217 12.39 -5.20 -15.00
C GLN A 217 11.58 -5.52 -16.27
N GLY A 218 11.13 -6.76 -16.43
CA GLY A 218 10.30 -7.15 -17.57
C GLY A 218 8.94 -6.44 -17.60
N LEU A 219 8.38 -6.16 -16.41
CA LEU A 219 7.15 -5.39 -16.27
C LEU A 219 7.37 -3.91 -16.58
N ARG A 220 8.45 -3.30 -16.11
CA ARG A 220 8.80 -1.90 -16.40
C ARG A 220 8.93 -1.68 -17.90
N LYS A 221 9.58 -2.60 -18.65
CA LYS A 221 9.65 -2.55 -20.11
C LYS A 221 8.27 -2.55 -20.77
N LYS A 222 7.35 -3.42 -20.32
CA LYS A 222 5.97 -3.47 -20.82
C LYS A 222 5.17 -2.21 -20.49
N LEU A 223 5.40 -1.61 -19.34
CA LEU A 223 4.73 -0.39 -18.92
C LEU A 223 5.28 0.84 -19.62
N ASP A 224 6.59 0.92 -19.87
CA ASP A 224 7.19 1.97 -20.70
C ASP A 224 6.62 1.94 -22.12
N TRP A 225 6.49 0.75 -22.70
CA TRP A 225 5.81 0.60 -23.99
C TRP A 225 4.37 1.12 -23.93
N TYR A 226 3.62 0.75 -22.92
CA TYR A 226 2.25 1.23 -22.74
C TYR A 226 2.17 2.76 -22.61
N VAL A 227 3.06 3.36 -21.79
CA VAL A 227 3.13 4.84 -21.63
C VAL A 227 3.46 5.49 -22.97
N HIS A 228 4.47 4.96 -23.69
CA HIS A 228 4.83 5.44 -25.01
C HIS A 228 3.64 5.44 -25.97
N GLU A 229 2.92 4.31 -26.11
CA GLU A 229 1.75 4.22 -27.00
C GLU A 229 0.65 5.25 -26.63
N ARG A 230 0.43 5.46 -25.33
CA ARG A 230 -0.57 6.43 -24.87
C ARG A 230 -0.18 7.88 -25.16
N VAL A 231 1.10 8.24 -24.93
CA VAL A 231 1.63 9.57 -25.24
C VAL A 231 1.59 9.82 -26.75
N GLN A 232 2.04 8.87 -27.54
CA GLN A 232 2.00 8.92 -29.00
C GLN A 232 0.58 9.15 -29.52
N ALA A 233 -0.39 8.36 -29.03
CA ALA A 233 -1.79 8.50 -29.42
C ALA A 233 -2.41 9.84 -28.98
N PHE A 234 -2.02 10.35 -27.82
CA PHE A 234 -2.46 11.64 -27.31
C PHE A 234 -1.94 12.80 -28.17
N LEU A 235 -0.62 12.85 -28.39
CA LEU A 235 0.03 13.90 -29.18
C LEU A 235 -0.32 13.81 -30.68
N GLY A 236 -0.43 12.60 -31.21
CA GLY A 236 -0.85 12.39 -32.60
C GLY A 236 -2.24 12.98 -32.88
N ARG A 237 -3.18 12.77 -31.97
CA ARG A 237 -4.52 13.39 -32.06
C ARG A 237 -4.49 14.91 -31.89
N ARG A 238 -3.74 15.37 -30.86
CA ARG A 238 -3.66 16.81 -30.55
C ARG A 238 -3.09 17.64 -31.68
N HIS A 239 -2.05 17.12 -32.34
CA HIS A 239 -1.38 17.78 -33.44
C HIS A 239 -1.91 17.36 -34.82
N LYS A 240 -3.02 16.61 -34.87
CA LYS A 240 -3.64 16.13 -36.11
C LYS A 240 -2.62 15.47 -37.09
N VAL A 241 -1.67 14.70 -36.49
CA VAL A 241 -0.62 14.04 -37.29
C VAL A 241 -1.21 12.86 -38.06
N PRO A 242 -0.99 12.76 -39.39
CA PRO A 242 -1.47 11.63 -40.18
C PRO A 242 -0.93 10.30 -39.67
N GLY A 243 -1.72 9.24 -39.77
CA GLY A 243 -1.37 7.92 -39.29
C GLY A 243 -1.29 7.86 -37.76
N ARG A 244 -0.47 6.96 -37.24
CA ARG A 244 -0.28 6.79 -35.78
C ARG A 244 0.76 7.72 -35.16
N GLY A 245 1.39 8.62 -35.95
CA GLY A 245 2.42 9.53 -35.46
C GLY A 245 3.75 8.85 -35.08
N THR A 246 4.00 7.62 -35.56
CA THR A 246 5.17 6.81 -35.19
C THR A 246 6.50 7.46 -35.54
N ARG A 247 6.59 8.12 -36.70
CA ARG A 247 7.81 8.86 -37.10
C ARG A 247 8.09 10.05 -36.20
N ARG A 248 7.04 10.82 -35.84
CA ARG A 248 7.20 12.07 -35.05
C ARG A 248 7.34 11.81 -33.56
N PHE A 249 6.62 10.82 -33.02
CA PHE A 249 6.54 10.51 -31.59
C PHE A 249 7.04 9.10 -31.29
N GLY A 250 8.19 8.71 -31.87
CA GLY A 250 8.87 7.46 -31.54
C GLY A 250 9.40 7.43 -30.11
N GLN A 251 9.86 6.28 -29.66
CA GLN A 251 10.35 6.12 -28.27
C GLN A 251 11.45 7.12 -27.91
N ALA A 252 12.43 7.33 -28.78
CA ALA A 252 13.51 8.30 -28.58
C ALA A 252 12.98 9.75 -28.42
N ALA A 253 11.93 10.10 -29.16
CA ALA A 253 11.29 11.41 -29.03
C ALA A 253 10.51 11.52 -27.72
N VAL A 254 9.73 10.51 -27.35
CA VAL A 254 8.89 10.51 -26.14
C VAL A 254 9.75 10.54 -24.88
N PHE A 255 10.71 9.63 -24.75
CA PHE A 255 11.54 9.54 -23.54
C PHE A 255 12.75 10.50 -23.55
N GLY A 256 13.10 11.08 -24.68
CA GLY A 256 14.14 12.10 -24.81
C GLY A 256 13.55 13.51 -24.89
N LYS A 257 13.25 13.96 -26.12
CA LYS A 257 12.84 15.35 -26.42
C LYS A 257 11.57 15.82 -25.70
N LEU A 258 10.60 14.92 -25.50
CA LEU A 258 9.33 15.24 -24.84
C LEU A 258 9.39 15.09 -23.32
N GLY A 259 10.51 14.65 -22.77
CA GLY A 259 10.80 14.63 -21.34
C GLY A 259 9.96 13.65 -20.52
N VAL A 260 9.38 12.61 -21.15
CA VAL A 260 8.68 11.54 -20.41
C VAL A 260 9.71 10.62 -19.76
N VAL A 261 9.49 10.25 -18.49
CA VAL A 261 10.40 9.39 -17.75
C VAL A 261 10.17 7.93 -18.15
N SER A 262 11.27 7.23 -18.50
CA SER A 262 11.28 5.78 -18.63
C SER A 262 11.48 5.12 -17.26
N MET A 263 10.62 4.15 -16.90
CA MET A 263 10.74 3.39 -15.66
C MET A 263 12.00 2.50 -15.66
N LEU A 264 12.45 2.06 -16.83
CA LEU A 264 13.69 1.29 -16.97
C LEU A 264 14.94 2.11 -16.63
N ALA A 265 14.90 3.42 -16.90
CA ALA A 265 16.01 4.31 -16.60
C ALA A 265 16.08 4.69 -15.10
N LEU A 266 15.03 4.42 -14.33
CA LEU A 266 15.02 4.69 -12.90
C LEU A 266 15.79 3.59 -12.15
N PRO A 267 16.75 3.97 -11.27
CA PRO A 267 17.49 2.98 -10.48
C PRO A 267 16.53 2.22 -9.56
N PRO A 268 16.78 0.94 -9.27
CA PRO A 268 16.09 0.24 -8.21
C PRO A 268 16.41 0.92 -6.88
N ARG A 269 15.39 1.27 -6.10
CA ARG A 269 15.57 1.86 -4.77
C ARG A 269 15.72 0.73 -3.76
N MET A 270 16.83 0.71 -3.03
CA MET A 270 17.03 -0.22 -1.91
C MET A 270 16.17 0.21 -0.70
N PRO A 271 15.68 -0.76 0.11
CA PRO A 271 15.10 -0.42 1.40
C PRO A 271 16.19 0.28 2.25
N GLY A 272 15.94 1.53 2.65
CA GLY A 272 16.91 2.32 3.42
C GLY A 272 17.41 3.59 2.74
N GLY A 273 17.03 3.88 1.50
CA GLY A 273 17.32 5.16 0.83
C GLY A 273 18.62 5.21 0.02
N GLU A 274 19.47 4.19 0.08
CA GLU A 274 20.67 4.11 -0.75
C GLU A 274 20.36 3.56 -2.15
N THR A 275 20.84 4.25 -3.17
CA THR A 275 20.77 3.78 -4.56
C THR A 275 21.80 2.68 -4.78
N CYS A 276 21.38 1.48 -5.16
CA CYS A 276 22.31 0.41 -5.55
C CYS A 276 23.11 0.87 -6.77
N PRO A 277 24.46 0.90 -6.73
CA PRO A 277 25.26 1.11 -7.92
C PRO A 277 24.98 -0.03 -8.91
N ARG A 278 24.83 0.31 -10.19
CA ARG A 278 24.70 -0.68 -11.25
C ARG A 278 25.98 -1.51 -11.28
N ALA A 279 25.87 -2.81 -11.04
CA ALA A 279 26.92 -3.73 -11.42
C ALA A 279 27.07 -3.65 -12.95
N GLY A 280 28.27 -3.25 -13.39
CA GLY A 280 28.67 -3.14 -14.79
C GLY A 280 28.63 -4.48 -15.53
#